data_594da542c6a817e75e8dc77d76593e95
#
_entry.id   594da542c6a817e75e8dc77d76593e95
#
_cell.length_a   1.000
_cell.length_b   1.000
_cell.length_c   1.000
_cell.angle_alpha   90.00
_cell.angle_beta   90.00
_cell.angle_gamma   90.00
#
_symmetry.space_group_name_H-M   'P 1'
#
loop_
_entity.id
_entity.type
_entity.pdbx_description
1 polymer ?
#
loop_
_entity_poly.entity_id
_entity_poly.type
_entity_poly.pdbx_seq_one_letter_code
_entity_poly.pdbx_strand_id
1 'polypeptide(L)'
;MLLIGTLFDVLAGDALAAAATAVFDALLWMIGIAATIGKSNLFAMNHVLLYSGIYFLFVTVLAGLTGQILLALALLFLALQVLTAAIAGYKANAKLHWTSGLLAIIDGALFLILGAVVSLGIPPPLGVIPP
;
A
#
# COMPACT_ATOMS: atom_id res chain seq x y z
N MET A 1 4.44 14.25 -0.92
CA MET A 1 5.47 13.56 -0.10
C MET A 1 5.77 12.15 -0.60
N LEU A 2 4.79 11.33 -0.93
CA LEU A 2 4.98 9.95 -1.39
C LEU A 2 5.72 9.85 -2.74
N LEU A 3 5.46 10.74 -3.69
CA LEU A 3 6.18 10.77 -4.96
C LEU A 3 7.71 10.91 -4.77
N ILE A 4 8.11 11.63 -3.72
CA ILE A 4 9.51 11.73 -3.32
C ILE A 4 10.03 10.39 -2.78
N GLY A 5 9.21 9.66 -2.01
CA GLY A 5 9.53 8.32 -1.53
C GLY A 5 9.78 7.35 -2.68
N THR A 6 8.87 7.27 -3.63
CA THR A 6 9.02 6.44 -4.83
C THR A 6 10.32 6.77 -5.59
N LEU A 7 10.66 8.06 -5.71
CA LEU A 7 11.90 8.47 -6.37
C LEU A 7 13.14 7.98 -5.60
N PHE A 8 13.12 8.05 -4.26
CA PHE A 8 14.22 7.53 -3.44
C PHE A 8 14.34 6.01 -3.56
N ASP A 9 13.23 5.27 -3.61
CA ASP A 9 13.24 3.81 -3.79
C ASP A 9 13.85 3.43 -5.15
N VAL A 10 13.51 4.19 -6.22
CA VAL A 10 14.10 4.00 -7.55
C VAL A 10 15.60 4.29 -7.52
N LEU A 11 16.03 5.37 -6.86
CA LEU A 11 17.43 5.74 -6.75
C LEU A 11 18.22 4.76 -5.88
N ALA A 12 17.57 4.15 -4.90
CA ALA A 12 18.15 3.10 -4.07
C ALA A 12 18.22 1.73 -4.78
N GLY A 13 17.64 1.61 -5.98
CA GLY A 13 17.64 0.36 -6.75
C GLY A 13 16.62 -0.68 -6.26
N ASP A 14 15.73 -0.32 -5.32
CA ASP A 14 14.66 -1.20 -4.86
C ASP A 14 13.45 -1.12 -5.79
N ALA A 15 13.49 -1.89 -6.87
CA ALA A 15 12.41 -1.92 -7.86
C ALA A 15 11.08 -2.40 -7.26
N LEU A 16 11.11 -3.26 -6.24
CA LEU A 16 9.89 -3.79 -5.63
C LEU A 16 9.20 -2.74 -4.75
N ALA A 17 9.96 -2.06 -3.90
CA ALA A 17 9.46 -0.96 -3.10
C ALA A 17 8.98 0.20 -3.99
N ALA A 18 9.76 0.57 -5.02
CA ALA A 18 9.38 1.60 -5.97
C ALA A 18 8.06 1.28 -6.70
N ALA A 19 7.86 0.04 -7.13
CA ALA A 19 6.62 -0.38 -7.77
C ALA A 19 5.42 -0.32 -6.81
N ALA A 20 5.59 -0.76 -5.56
CA ALA A 20 4.54 -0.71 -4.56
C ALA A 20 4.15 0.74 -4.20
N THR A 21 5.14 1.60 -3.94
CA THR A 21 4.92 3.00 -3.58
C THR A 21 4.31 3.80 -4.73
N ALA A 22 4.72 3.56 -5.97
CA ALA A 22 4.15 4.23 -7.15
C ALA A 22 2.65 3.96 -7.30
N VAL A 23 2.20 2.72 -7.12
CA VAL A 23 0.76 2.38 -7.19
C VAL A 23 0.01 3.01 -6.02
N PHE A 24 0.59 3.01 -4.83
CA PHE A 24 -0.01 3.62 -3.66
C PHE A 24 -0.14 5.15 -3.81
N ASP A 25 0.87 5.80 -4.35
CA ASP A 25 0.85 7.23 -4.68
C ASP A 25 -0.26 7.55 -5.68
N ALA A 26 -0.35 6.78 -6.77
CA ALA A 26 -1.41 6.95 -7.76
C ALA A 26 -2.81 6.84 -7.14
N LEU A 27 -3.00 5.87 -6.22
CA LEU A 27 -4.25 5.71 -5.47
C LEU A 27 -4.60 6.93 -4.63
N LEU A 28 -3.64 7.44 -3.85
CA LEU A 28 -3.87 8.60 -2.98
C LEU A 28 -4.17 9.86 -3.80
N TRP A 29 -3.49 10.05 -4.94
CA TRP A 29 -3.78 11.14 -5.85
C TRP A 29 -5.20 11.04 -6.41
N MET A 30 -5.63 9.86 -6.85
CA MET A 30 -6.98 9.65 -7.37
C MET A 30 -8.05 9.91 -6.30
N ILE A 31 -7.83 9.43 -5.07
CA ILE A 31 -8.75 9.68 -3.95
C ILE A 31 -8.81 11.18 -3.63
N GLY A 32 -7.65 11.85 -3.58
CA GLY A 32 -7.57 13.29 -3.31
C GLY A 32 -8.28 14.12 -4.37
N ILE A 33 -8.07 13.81 -5.65
CA ILE A 33 -8.75 14.47 -6.76
C ILE A 33 -10.25 14.22 -6.69
N ALA A 34 -10.70 12.99 -6.48
CA ALA A 34 -12.11 12.65 -6.35
C ALA A 34 -12.79 13.39 -5.21
N ALA A 35 -12.13 13.49 -4.05
CA ALA A 35 -12.61 14.25 -2.91
C ALA A 35 -12.74 15.76 -3.20
N THR A 36 -11.79 16.32 -3.96
CA THR A 36 -11.76 17.76 -4.30
C THR A 36 -12.86 18.14 -5.31
N ILE A 37 -13.13 17.27 -6.28
CA ILE A 37 -14.14 17.51 -7.31
C ILE A 37 -15.57 17.34 -6.76
N GLY A 38 -15.75 16.70 -5.60
CA GLY A 38 -17.03 16.56 -4.91
C GLY A 38 -18.08 15.69 -5.64
N LYS A 39 -17.72 15.10 -6.77
CA LYS A 39 -18.56 14.18 -7.58
C LYS A 39 -17.76 12.94 -7.92
N SER A 40 -17.30 12.23 -6.90
CA SER A 40 -16.62 10.96 -7.14
C SER A 40 -17.61 9.97 -7.76
N ASN A 41 -17.26 9.42 -8.92
CA ASN A 41 -17.88 8.20 -9.38
C ASN A 41 -17.42 7.08 -8.43
N LEU A 42 -18.15 6.90 -7.31
CA LEU A 42 -17.83 5.94 -6.26
C LEU A 42 -17.67 4.53 -6.82
N PHE A 43 -18.41 4.21 -7.89
CA PHE A 43 -18.31 2.93 -8.54
C PHE A 43 -16.93 2.74 -9.22
N ALA A 44 -16.46 3.74 -9.98
CA ALA A 44 -15.15 3.69 -10.62
C ALA A 44 -14.02 3.63 -9.56
N MET A 45 -14.16 4.39 -8.48
CA MET A 45 -13.19 4.37 -7.37
C MET A 45 -13.10 3.00 -6.69
N ASN A 46 -14.23 2.33 -6.48
CA ASN A 46 -14.25 0.99 -5.90
C ASN A 46 -13.56 -0.05 -6.80
N HIS A 47 -13.67 0.09 -8.13
CA HIS A 47 -12.93 -0.76 -9.07
C HIS A 47 -11.42 -0.53 -8.99
N VAL A 48 -10.99 0.73 -8.93
CA VAL A 48 -9.57 1.06 -8.77
C VAL A 48 -9.01 0.47 -7.48
N LEU A 49 -9.72 0.62 -6.37
CA LEU A 49 -9.35 0.00 -5.09
C LEU A 49 -9.26 -1.53 -5.22
N LEU A 50 -10.21 -2.16 -5.88
CA LEU A 50 -10.21 -3.62 -6.08
C LEU A 50 -8.97 -4.09 -6.85
N TYR A 51 -8.68 -3.47 -7.99
CA TYR A 51 -7.51 -3.84 -8.79
C TYR A 51 -6.19 -3.54 -8.08
N SER A 52 -6.11 -2.43 -7.37
CA SER A 52 -4.92 -2.11 -6.57
C SER A 52 -4.70 -3.09 -5.42
N GLY A 53 -5.77 -3.52 -4.77
CA GLY A 53 -5.68 -4.54 -3.73
C GLY A 53 -5.16 -5.88 -4.28
N ILE A 54 -5.63 -6.31 -5.46
CA ILE A 54 -5.12 -7.50 -6.14
C ILE A 54 -3.64 -7.33 -6.51
N TYR A 55 -3.25 -6.15 -7.01
CA TYR A 55 -1.87 -5.85 -7.31
C TYR A 55 -0.98 -5.96 -6.06
N PHE A 56 -1.40 -5.36 -4.92
CA PHE A 56 -0.63 -5.45 -3.68
C PHE A 56 -0.52 -6.88 -3.14
N LEU A 57 -1.52 -7.73 -3.32
CA LEU A 57 -1.39 -9.16 -3.00
C LEU A 57 -0.28 -9.83 -3.84
N PHE A 58 -0.23 -9.51 -5.13
CA PHE A 58 0.81 -10.04 -6.00
C PHE A 58 2.22 -9.57 -5.56
N VAL A 59 2.38 -8.28 -5.27
CA VAL A 59 3.65 -7.72 -4.79
C VAL A 59 4.03 -8.29 -3.42
N THR A 60 3.04 -8.58 -2.56
CA THR A 60 3.26 -9.27 -1.27
C THR A 60 3.94 -10.64 -1.46
N VAL A 61 3.44 -11.42 -2.41
CA VAL A 61 4.05 -12.73 -2.73
C VAL A 61 5.48 -12.56 -3.21
N LEU A 62 5.73 -11.60 -4.10
CA LEU A 62 7.09 -11.32 -4.59
C LEU A 62 8.03 -10.88 -3.47
N ALA A 63 7.59 -10.01 -2.56
CA ALA A 63 8.37 -9.59 -1.40
C ALA A 63 8.69 -10.78 -0.47
N GLY A 64 7.73 -11.68 -0.25
CA GLY A 64 7.94 -12.92 0.50
C GLY A 64 8.96 -13.85 -0.14
N LEU A 65 8.88 -14.03 -1.47
CA LEU A 65 9.82 -14.87 -2.23
C LEU A 65 11.24 -14.31 -2.25
N THR A 66 11.39 -12.99 -2.17
CA THR A 66 12.71 -12.33 -2.06
C THR A 66 13.24 -12.26 -0.63
N GLY A 67 12.51 -12.81 0.33
CA GLY A 67 12.92 -12.84 1.75
C GLY A 67 12.70 -11.54 2.51
N GLN A 68 12.01 -10.57 1.96
CA GLN A 68 11.69 -9.28 2.60
C GLN A 68 10.41 -9.42 3.43
N ILE A 69 10.49 -10.12 4.55
CA ILE A 69 9.32 -10.55 5.32
C ILE A 69 8.53 -9.38 5.90
N LEU A 70 9.21 -8.36 6.43
CA LEU A 70 8.53 -7.18 6.99
C LEU A 70 7.80 -6.38 5.89
N LEU A 71 8.43 -6.22 4.73
CA LEU A 71 7.80 -5.58 3.56
C LEU A 71 6.60 -6.41 3.09
N ALA A 72 6.74 -7.73 2.99
CA ALA A 72 5.63 -8.61 2.61
C ALA A 72 4.45 -8.49 3.58
N LEU A 73 4.73 -8.41 4.89
CA LEU A 73 3.70 -8.26 5.91
C LEU A 73 2.99 -6.90 5.78
N ALA A 74 3.73 -5.81 5.61
CA ALA A 74 3.16 -4.48 5.40
C ALA A 74 2.27 -4.44 4.15
N LEU A 75 2.77 -4.95 3.02
CA LEU A 75 2.01 -5.02 1.77
C LEU A 75 0.77 -5.92 1.86
N LEU A 76 0.81 -6.98 2.67
CA LEU A 76 -0.37 -7.81 2.92
C LEU A 76 -1.47 -7.03 3.64
N PHE A 77 -1.13 -6.30 4.70
CA PHE A 77 -2.11 -5.49 5.41
C PHE A 77 -2.65 -4.35 4.55
N LEU A 78 -1.80 -3.71 3.72
CA LEU A 78 -2.22 -2.73 2.73
C LEU A 78 -3.20 -3.33 1.72
N ALA A 79 -2.92 -4.52 1.19
CA ALA A 79 -3.80 -5.22 0.26
C ALA A 79 -5.17 -5.51 0.91
N LEU A 80 -5.18 -6.04 2.13
CA LEU A 80 -6.40 -6.33 2.88
C LEU A 80 -7.21 -5.06 3.16
N GLN A 81 -6.55 -3.97 3.54
CA GLN A 81 -7.17 -2.66 3.75
C GLN A 81 -7.88 -2.18 2.49
N VAL A 82 -7.15 -2.15 1.36
CA VAL A 82 -7.67 -1.63 0.09
C VAL A 82 -8.81 -2.50 -0.46
N LEU A 83 -8.68 -3.83 -0.38
CA LEU A 83 -9.75 -4.77 -0.78
C LEU A 83 -10.99 -4.62 0.10
N THR A 84 -10.81 -4.50 1.42
CA THR A 84 -11.92 -4.30 2.35
C THR A 84 -12.62 -2.97 2.08
N ALA A 85 -11.87 -1.90 1.78
CA ALA A 85 -12.43 -0.61 1.37
C ALA A 85 -13.25 -0.71 0.08
N ALA A 86 -12.74 -1.43 -0.93
CA ALA A 86 -13.46 -1.66 -2.19
C ALA A 86 -14.80 -2.38 -1.94
N ILE A 87 -14.77 -3.49 -1.19
CA ILE A 87 -15.98 -4.26 -0.87
C ILE A 87 -16.96 -3.43 -0.03
N ALA A 88 -16.44 -2.64 0.91
CA ALA A 88 -17.25 -1.73 1.72
C ALA A 88 -17.99 -0.71 0.85
N GLY A 89 -17.31 -0.16 -0.15
CA GLY A 89 -17.88 0.77 -1.11
C GLY A 89 -18.96 0.12 -1.99
N TYR A 90 -18.73 -1.10 -2.49
CA TYR A 90 -19.74 -1.83 -3.28
C TYR A 90 -21.00 -2.19 -2.47
N LYS A 91 -20.82 -2.54 -1.19
CA LYS A 91 -21.92 -3.02 -0.33
C LYS A 91 -22.52 -1.92 0.55
N ALA A 92 -21.98 -0.69 0.49
CA ALA A 92 -22.33 0.41 1.40
C ALA A 92 -22.34 -0.04 2.88
N ASN A 93 -21.34 -0.81 3.29
CA ASN A 93 -21.30 -1.46 4.59
C ASN A 93 -20.37 -0.73 5.56
N ALA A 94 -20.97 -0.05 6.55
CA ALA A 94 -20.23 0.73 7.54
C ALA A 94 -19.24 -0.11 8.39
N LYS A 95 -19.57 -1.39 8.69
CA LYS A 95 -18.67 -2.26 9.45
C LYS A 95 -17.40 -2.57 8.66
N LEU A 96 -17.54 -2.81 7.36
CA LEU A 96 -16.37 -3.03 6.48
C LEU A 96 -15.51 -1.77 6.33
N HIS A 97 -16.12 -0.58 6.28
CA HIS A 97 -15.37 0.67 6.31
C HIS A 97 -14.57 0.83 7.59
N TRP A 98 -15.18 0.51 8.74
CA TRP A 98 -14.48 0.54 10.02
C TRP A 98 -13.32 -0.48 10.08
N THR A 99 -13.54 -1.71 9.58
CA THR A 99 -12.49 -2.73 9.48
C THR A 99 -11.34 -2.27 8.58
N SER A 100 -11.64 -1.65 7.44
CA SER A 100 -10.61 -1.05 6.57
C SER A 100 -9.82 0.04 7.30
N GLY A 101 -10.47 0.86 8.12
CA GLY A 101 -9.80 1.88 8.95
C GLY A 101 -8.85 1.27 9.99
N LEU A 102 -9.25 0.17 10.65
CA LEU A 102 -8.36 -0.54 11.57
C LEU A 102 -7.14 -1.14 10.83
N LEU A 103 -7.36 -1.75 9.68
CA LEU A 103 -6.27 -2.27 8.85
C LEU A 103 -5.31 -1.16 8.43
N ALA A 104 -5.81 0.04 8.13
CA ALA A 104 -5.00 1.21 7.81
C ALA A 104 -4.07 1.65 8.96
N ILE A 105 -4.55 1.55 10.21
CA ILE A 105 -3.72 1.88 11.38
C ILE A 105 -2.58 0.87 11.53
N ILE A 106 -2.88 -0.43 11.39
CA ILE A 106 -1.89 -1.51 11.49
C ILE A 106 -0.87 -1.36 10.36
N ASP A 107 -1.34 -1.15 9.14
CA ASP A 107 -0.52 -0.95 7.96
C ASP A 107 0.41 0.26 8.11
N GLY A 108 -0.12 1.41 8.53
CA GLY A 108 0.66 2.60 8.81
C GLY A 108 1.76 2.36 9.84
N ALA A 109 1.48 1.62 10.92
CA ALA A 109 2.47 1.25 11.93
C ALA A 109 3.57 0.34 11.33
N LEU A 110 3.20 -0.63 10.50
CA LEU A 110 4.17 -1.51 9.83
C LEU A 110 5.08 -0.75 8.87
N PHE A 111 4.55 0.20 8.09
CA PHE A 111 5.36 1.04 7.22
C PHE A 111 6.28 1.99 7.99
N LEU A 112 5.86 2.50 9.15
CA LEU A 112 6.75 3.29 10.03
C LEU A 112 7.90 2.44 10.56
N ILE A 113 7.62 1.21 11.01
CA ILE A 113 8.66 0.28 11.46
C ILE A 113 9.59 -0.08 10.30
N LEU A 114 9.04 -0.39 9.13
CA LEU A 114 9.84 -0.69 7.93
C LEU A 114 10.75 0.49 7.57
N GLY A 115 10.22 1.71 7.57
CA GLY A 115 11.00 2.92 7.31
C GLY A 115 12.16 3.10 8.30
N ALA A 116 11.93 2.84 9.59
CA ALA A 116 12.98 2.88 10.60
C ALA A 116 14.03 1.79 10.37
N VAL A 117 13.62 0.56 10.10
CA VAL A 117 14.51 -0.58 9.82
C VAL A 117 15.40 -0.31 8.61
N VAL A 118 14.82 0.20 7.53
CA VAL A 118 15.54 0.58 6.30
C VAL A 118 16.52 1.70 6.58
N SER A 119 16.10 2.73 7.32
CA SER A 119 16.97 3.86 7.69
C SER A 119 18.17 3.45 8.54
N LEU A 120 18.04 2.37 9.30
CA LEU A 120 19.13 1.79 10.10
C LEU A 120 20.02 0.82 9.29
N GLY A 121 19.72 0.59 8.02
CA GLY A 121 20.46 -0.33 7.16
C GLY A 121 20.36 -1.80 7.58
N ILE A 122 19.25 -2.18 8.23
CA ILE A 122 19.05 -3.57 8.68
C ILE A 122 18.72 -4.43 7.45
N PRO A 123 19.47 -5.55 7.24
CA PRO A 123 19.21 -6.41 6.08
C PRO A 123 17.96 -7.27 6.26
N PRO A 124 17.51 -7.98 5.19
CA PRO A 124 16.46 -8.99 5.30
C PRO A 124 16.75 -10.01 6.43
N PRO A 125 15.72 -10.57 7.07
CA PRO A 125 14.31 -10.53 6.64
C PRO A 125 13.50 -9.30 7.11
N LEU A 126 14.08 -8.44 7.95
CA LEU A 126 13.38 -7.27 8.47
C LEU A 126 13.51 -6.04 7.57
N GLY A 127 14.67 -5.85 6.97
CA GLY A 127 14.92 -4.77 6.03
C GLY A 127 14.70 -5.15 4.58
N VAL A 128 15.10 -4.25 3.69
CA VAL A 128 15.05 -4.46 2.24
C VAL A 128 16.41 -4.93 1.72
N ILE A 129 16.41 -5.55 0.54
CA ILE A 129 17.63 -5.96 -0.12
C ILE A 129 18.42 -4.71 -0.49
N PRO A 130 19.68 -4.56 -0.06
CA PRO A 130 20.50 -3.43 -0.47
C PRO A 130 20.71 -3.47 -1.98
N PRO A 131 20.81 -2.30 -2.62
CA PRO A 131 21.02 -2.20 -4.05
C PRO A 131 22.34 -2.84 -4.51
#